data_554b68c9fc93e06a39bdfc4d5c15c35f
#
_entry.id   554b68c9fc93e06a39bdfc4d5c15c35f
#
_cell.length_a   1.000
_cell.length_b   1.000
_cell.length_c   1.000
_cell.angle_alpha   90.00
_cell.angle_beta   90.00
_cell.angle_gamma   90.00
#
_symmetry.space_group_name_H-M   'P 1'
#
loop_
_entity.id
_entity.type
_entity.pdbx_description
1 polymer ?
#
loop_
_entity_poly.entity_id
_entity_poly.type
_entity_poly.pdbx_seq_one_letter_code
_entity_poly.pdbx_strand_id
1 'polypeptide(L)'
;MKNGVNKKYSLALLIAALLLTGCDSDEERAINLVEKDIRSTLLDPDAGRFTNMRAIQLGENSYSYMVCGEVNGKNVLNAYTGATAFNAHIFDVRERNPIVFVTMDKSTNSARERLRFERQNLACKENGVKLYLENESKIRKEKEKIDDLKKTPLGQAVFDAASDSTYVSRELGESRGVSEVYARENDKYALVSVTNYDTPDFYKFRKKDNGELEPVRGLSYTGYPFAVALCHSEQTDYDKCITEEEIRLLRDEKNKL
;
A
#
# COMPACT_ATOMS: atom_id res chain seq x y z
N MET A 1 -33.06 8.71 69.99
CA MET A 1 -31.83 8.97 69.29
C MET A 1 -32.15 9.04 67.79
N LYS A 2 -32.13 10.27 67.21
CA LYS A 2 -32.45 10.48 65.78
C LYS A 2 -31.16 10.61 65.00
N ASN A 3 -30.82 9.59 64.22
CA ASN A 3 -29.68 9.62 63.30
C ASN A 3 -30.01 10.47 62.08
N GLY A 4 -29.61 11.76 62.13
CA GLY A 4 -29.66 12.63 60.97
C GLY A 4 -28.50 12.29 60.04
N VAL A 5 -28.74 11.39 59.06
CA VAL A 5 -27.79 11.15 57.98
C VAL A 5 -27.73 12.44 57.12
N ASN A 6 -26.52 13.03 57.12
CA ASN A 6 -26.24 14.28 56.42
C ASN A 6 -26.49 14.17 54.91
N LYS A 7 -27.67 14.65 54.44
CA LYS A 7 -28.04 14.73 53.03
C LYS A 7 -27.04 15.44 52.12
N LYS A 8 -26.11 16.25 52.67
CA LYS A 8 -25.10 17.01 51.95
C LYS A 8 -23.97 16.11 51.38
N TYR A 9 -23.65 14.99 52.04
CA TYR A 9 -22.60 14.09 51.55
C TYR A 9 -23.10 13.14 50.44
N SER A 10 -24.42 12.87 50.44
CA SER A 10 -25.02 12.00 49.42
C SER A 10 -25.05 12.64 48.03
N LEU A 11 -25.22 13.96 47.96
CA LEU A 11 -25.23 14.71 46.70
C LEU A 11 -23.81 14.86 46.12
N ALA A 12 -22.79 15.08 46.97
CA ALA A 12 -21.41 15.18 46.54
C ALA A 12 -20.86 13.86 45.98
N LEU A 13 -21.23 12.72 46.54
CA LEU A 13 -20.87 11.39 46.03
C LEU A 13 -21.56 11.08 44.68
N LEU A 14 -22.79 11.53 44.47
CA LEU A 14 -23.49 11.36 43.20
C LEU A 14 -22.87 12.22 42.08
N ILE A 15 -22.41 13.41 42.37
CA ILE A 15 -21.75 14.31 41.40
C ILE A 15 -20.33 13.77 41.05
N ALA A 16 -19.61 13.21 42.00
CA ALA A 16 -18.31 12.60 41.78
C ALA A 16 -18.40 11.32 40.89
N ALA A 17 -19.49 10.56 41.00
CA ALA A 17 -19.74 9.39 40.17
C ALA A 17 -20.09 9.72 38.69
N LEU A 18 -20.66 10.91 38.45
CA LEU A 18 -21.00 11.40 37.10
C LEU A 18 -19.79 11.99 36.33
N LEU A 19 -18.69 12.29 37.01
CA LEU A 19 -17.46 12.78 36.38
C LEU A 19 -16.51 11.65 35.93
N LEU A 20 -16.85 10.39 36.18
CA LEU A 20 -16.12 9.21 35.75
C LEU A 20 -16.65 8.62 34.41
N THR A 21 -17.45 9.37 33.64
CA THR A 21 -17.70 9.02 32.24
C THR A 21 -16.39 9.24 31.48
N GLY A 22 -15.59 8.16 31.43
CA GLY A 22 -14.30 8.16 30.79
C GLY A 22 -14.43 8.65 29.36
N CYS A 23 -13.57 9.57 28.95
CA CYS A 23 -13.28 9.76 27.55
C CYS A 23 -12.75 8.42 27.04
N ASP A 24 -13.39 7.83 26.04
CA ASP A 24 -12.85 6.70 25.33
C ASP A 24 -11.40 7.02 24.94
N SER A 25 -10.49 6.10 25.23
CA SER A 25 -9.11 6.28 24.79
C SER A 25 -9.05 6.29 23.26
N ASP A 26 -7.99 6.86 22.69
CA ASP A 26 -7.83 6.86 21.23
C ASP A 26 -7.79 5.42 20.67
N GLU A 27 -7.28 4.45 21.45
CA GLU A 27 -7.27 3.04 21.13
C GLU A 27 -8.70 2.44 21.07
N GLU A 28 -9.51 2.72 22.09
CA GLU A 28 -10.91 2.26 22.13
C GLU A 28 -11.70 2.88 20.98
N ARG A 29 -11.49 4.17 20.73
CA ARG A 29 -12.12 4.85 19.61
C ARG A 29 -11.71 4.23 18.28
N ALA A 30 -10.42 3.90 18.09
CA ALA A 30 -9.93 3.22 16.88
C ALA A 30 -10.60 1.86 16.69
N ILE A 31 -10.69 1.05 17.75
CA ILE A 31 -11.37 -0.25 17.72
C ILE A 31 -12.84 -0.10 17.33
N ASN A 32 -13.56 0.83 17.97
CA ASN A 32 -14.99 1.06 17.72
C ASN A 32 -15.25 1.53 16.28
N LEU A 33 -14.38 2.37 15.71
CA LEU A 33 -14.48 2.83 14.32
C LEU A 33 -14.34 1.67 13.35
N VAL A 34 -13.33 0.81 13.56
CA VAL A 34 -13.09 -0.35 12.69
C VAL A 34 -14.20 -1.38 12.83
N GLU A 35 -14.65 -1.65 14.04
CA GLU A 35 -15.76 -2.57 14.27
C GLU A 35 -17.03 -2.08 13.54
N LYS A 36 -17.37 -0.80 13.66
CA LYS A 36 -18.50 -0.19 12.97
C LYS A 36 -18.36 -0.29 11.44
N ASP A 37 -17.18 -0.03 10.90
CA ASP A 37 -16.91 -0.10 9.46
C ASP A 37 -17.07 -1.54 8.96
N ILE A 38 -16.45 -2.51 9.61
CA ILE A 38 -16.57 -3.93 9.24
C ILE A 38 -18.03 -4.40 9.36
N ARG A 39 -18.73 -4.06 10.44
CA ARG A 39 -20.16 -4.44 10.61
C ARG A 39 -21.01 -3.96 9.45
N SER A 40 -20.75 -2.75 8.93
CA SER A 40 -21.50 -2.22 7.79
C SER A 40 -21.34 -3.04 6.50
N THR A 41 -20.31 -3.86 6.41
CA THR A 41 -20.04 -4.74 5.25
C THR A 41 -20.55 -6.17 5.43
N LEU A 42 -20.97 -6.54 6.65
CA LEU A 42 -21.49 -7.88 6.94
C LEU A 42 -22.94 -8.01 6.45
N LEU A 43 -23.31 -9.23 6.07
CA LEU A 43 -24.68 -9.56 5.68
C LEU A 43 -25.67 -9.37 6.85
N ASP A 44 -25.23 -9.71 8.06
CA ASP A 44 -25.94 -9.53 9.33
C ASP A 44 -24.99 -8.75 10.28
N PRO A 45 -25.10 -7.40 10.33
CA PRO A 45 -24.21 -6.55 11.13
C PRO A 45 -24.19 -6.91 12.63
N ASP A 46 -25.36 -7.29 13.16
CA ASP A 46 -25.53 -7.58 14.59
C ASP A 46 -24.94 -8.96 14.98
N ALA A 47 -24.82 -9.87 14.02
CA ALA A 47 -24.25 -11.19 14.24
C ALA A 47 -22.70 -11.22 14.14
N GLY A 48 -22.07 -10.12 13.77
CA GLY A 48 -20.60 -10.04 13.70
C GLY A 48 -19.97 -10.29 15.07
N ARG A 49 -19.09 -11.30 15.16
CA ARG A 49 -18.31 -11.63 16.36
C ARG A 49 -16.87 -11.24 16.15
N PHE A 50 -16.38 -10.29 16.95
CA PHE A 50 -15.01 -9.80 16.91
C PHE A 50 -14.21 -10.41 18.05
N THR A 51 -12.98 -10.84 17.75
CA THR A 51 -12.05 -11.40 18.72
C THR A 51 -10.64 -10.86 18.50
N ASN A 52 -9.83 -10.90 19.54
CA ASN A 52 -8.41 -10.51 19.50
C ASN A 52 -8.16 -9.07 19.00
N MET A 53 -9.15 -8.17 19.21
CA MET A 53 -9.07 -6.79 18.80
C MET A 53 -7.98 -6.04 19.59
N ARG A 54 -7.11 -5.35 18.88
CA ARG A 54 -6.11 -4.44 19.49
C ARG A 54 -5.81 -3.27 18.54
N ALA A 55 -5.68 -2.09 19.10
CA ALA A 55 -5.22 -0.91 18.41
C ALA A 55 -3.74 -0.67 18.72
N ILE A 56 -2.96 -0.32 17.72
CA ILE A 56 -1.52 -0.09 17.82
C ILE A 56 -1.23 1.25 17.19
N GLN A 57 -0.70 2.18 17.97
CA GLN A 57 -0.36 3.53 17.51
C GLN A 57 0.82 3.48 16.52
N LEU A 58 0.69 4.16 15.37
CA LEU A 58 1.70 4.21 14.33
C LEU A 58 2.60 5.46 14.50
N GLY A 59 3.45 5.42 15.52
CA GLY A 59 4.39 6.50 15.86
C GLY A 59 4.03 7.27 17.14
N GLU A 60 5.06 7.76 17.84
CA GLU A 60 4.94 8.32 19.21
C GLU A 60 4.00 9.52 19.33
N ASN A 61 3.90 10.36 18.31
CA ASN A 61 3.03 11.56 18.31
C ASN A 61 1.99 11.50 17.20
N SER A 62 1.65 10.31 16.74
CA SER A 62 0.69 10.09 15.66
C SER A 62 -0.69 9.76 16.22
N TYR A 63 -1.73 10.28 15.60
CA TYR A 63 -3.11 9.85 15.84
C TYR A 63 -3.56 8.75 14.85
N SER A 64 -2.59 8.19 14.12
CA SER A 64 -2.81 7.06 13.22
C SER A 64 -2.66 5.74 13.96
N TYR A 65 -3.58 4.82 13.67
CA TYR A 65 -3.62 3.51 14.33
C TYR A 65 -3.72 2.38 13.32
N MET A 66 -3.08 1.26 13.63
CA MET A 66 -3.37 -0.03 13.02
C MET A 66 -4.23 -0.83 14.01
N VAL A 67 -5.42 -1.22 13.59
CA VAL A 67 -6.28 -2.12 14.36
C VAL A 67 -6.20 -3.51 13.77
N CYS A 68 -5.87 -4.48 14.60
CA CYS A 68 -5.74 -5.88 14.23
C CYS A 68 -6.79 -6.70 14.98
N GLY A 69 -7.29 -7.75 14.35
CA GLY A 69 -8.28 -8.62 14.98
C GLY A 69 -8.80 -9.70 14.05
N GLU A 70 -9.82 -10.37 14.48
CA GLU A 70 -10.55 -11.38 13.72
C GLU A 70 -12.05 -11.09 13.77
N VAL A 71 -12.73 -11.34 12.67
CA VAL A 71 -14.18 -11.26 12.59
C VAL A 71 -14.78 -12.56 12.07
N ASN A 72 -15.87 -13.00 12.70
CA ASN A 72 -16.66 -14.14 12.25
C ASN A 72 -18.09 -13.67 11.98
N GLY A 73 -18.43 -13.61 10.69
CA GLY A 73 -19.76 -13.25 10.21
C GLY A 73 -20.57 -14.45 9.76
N LYS A 74 -21.88 -14.25 9.57
CA LYS A 74 -22.79 -15.24 9.00
C LYS A 74 -22.85 -15.11 7.48
N ASN A 75 -23.00 -16.26 6.82
CA ASN A 75 -23.28 -16.36 5.39
C ASN A 75 -24.79 -16.25 5.10
N VAL A 76 -25.15 -16.34 3.81
CA VAL A 76 -26.55 -16.29 3.33
C VAL A 76 -27.44 -17.42 3.92
N LEU A 77 -26.86 -18.49 4.42
CA LEU A 77 -27.55 -19.59 5.08
C LEU A 77 -27.65 -19.40 6.60
N ASN A 78 -27.33 -18.19 7.11
CA ASN A 78 -27.35 -17.83 8.52
C ASN A 78 -26.36 -18.65 9.40
N ALA A 79 -25.33 -19.26 8.78
CA ALA A 79 -24.28 -20.01 9.45
C ALA A 79 -22.99 -19.19 9.54
N TYR A 80 -22.28 -19.30 10.66
CA TYR A 80 -20.96 -18.70 10.82
C TYR A 80 -19.93 -19.38 9.92
N THR A 81 -19.10 -18.58 9.24
CA THR A 81 -18.14 -19.08 8.22
C THR A 81 -16.74 -19.32 8.76
N GLY A 82 -16.51 -19.05 10.03
CA GLY A 82 -15.19 -19.07 10.65
C GLY A 82 -14.57 -17.68 10.80
N ALA A 83 -13.59 -17.59 11.67
CA ALA A 83 -12.89 -16.33 11.92
C ALA A 83 -12.01 -15.97 10.71
N THR A 84 -12.09 -14.72 10.29
CA THR A 84 -11.24 -14.13 9.25
C THR A 84 -10.39 -13.02 9.90
N ALA A 85 -9.08 -13.12 9.78
CA ALA A 85 -8.19 -12.09 10.27
C ALA A 85 -8.32 -10.82 9.46
N PHE A 86 -8.19 -9.67 10.11
CA PHE A 86 -8.15 -8.38 9.46
C PHE A 86 -7.11 -7.46 10.09
N ASN A 87 -6.69 -6.48 9.31
CA ASN A 87 -6.03 -5.28 9.79
C ASN A 87 -6.70 -4.05 9.17
N ALA A 88 -6.71 -2.96 9.91
CA ALA A 88 -7.32 -1.72 9.48
C ALA A 88 -6.44 -0.53 9.85
N HIS A 89 -6.11 0.29 8.86
CA HIS A 89 -5.34 1.52 9.08
C HIS A 89 -6.30 2.69 9.23
N ILE A 90 -6.16 3.46 10.31
CA ILE A 90 -6.86 4.72 10.56
C ILE A 90 -5.81 5.84 10.52
N PHE A 91 -6.00 6.84 9.66
CA PHE A 91 -5.02 7.91 9.46
C PHE A 91 -5.02 8.94 10.60
N ASP A 92 -6.16 9.36 11.07
CA ASP A 92 -6.30 10.22 12.25
C ASP A 92 -7.61 9.87 12.97
N VAL A 93 -7.45 9.24 14.13
CA VAL A 93 -8.60 8.77 14.92
C VAL A 93 -9.40 9.94 15.53
N ARG A 94 -8.80 11.13 15.66
CA ARG A 94 -9.42 12.31 16.26
C ARG A 94 -10.21 13.17 15.28
N GLU A 95 -10.05 12.94 13.99
CA GLU A 95 -10.86 13.61 12.98
C GLU A 95 -12.35 13.34 13.17
N ARG A 96 -13.18 14.27 12.69
CA ARG A 96 -14.64 14.13 12.74
C ARG A 96 -15.13 12.94 11.90
N ASN A 97 -14.49 12.71 10.76
CA ASN A 97 -14.76 11.60 9.84
C ASN A 97 -13.46 10.92 9.49
N PRO A 98 -12.90 10.07 10.37
CA PRO A 98 -11.63 9.41 10.10
C PRO A 98 -11.75 8.43 8.95
N ILE A 99 -10.69 8.37 8.13
CA ILE A 99 -10.61 7.42 7.03
C ILE A 99 -10.12 6.09 7.58
N VAL A 100 -10.89 5.04 7.34
CA VAL A 100 -10.59 3.66 7.77
C VAL A 100 -10.36 2.80 6.53
N PHE A 101 -9.21 2.14 6.45
CA PHE A 101 -8.88 1.18 5.40
C PHE A 101 -8.77 -0.23 5.97
N VAL A 102 -9.78 -1.05 5.73
CA VAL A 102 -9.80 -2.44 6.17
C VAL A 102 -9.24 -3.37 5.09
N THR A 103 -8.37 -4.27 5.50
CA THR A 103 -7.89 -5.38 4.66
C THR A 103 -8.15 -6.70 5.40
N MET A 104 -8.78 -7.65 4.73
CA MET A 104 -9.12 -8.95 5.30
C MET A 104 -8.28 -10.06 4.66
N ASP A 105 -7.90 -11.06 5.47
CA ASP A 105 -7.23 -12.28 4.98
C ASP A 105 -8.27 -13.28 4.47
N LYS A 106 -8.62 -13.17 3.19
CA LYS A 106 -9.58 -14.06 2.53
C LYS A 106 -8.85 -15.00 1.56
N SER A 107 -9.29 -16.25 1.49
CA SER A 107 -8.78 -17.23 0.52
C SER A 107 -8.99 -16.81 -0.94
N THR A 108 -9.98 -15.93 -1.19
CA THR A 108 -10.29 -15.36 -2.50
C THR A 108 -9.45 -14.15 -2.86
N ASN A 109 -8.58 -13.68 -1.96
CA ASN A 109 -7.74 -12.51 -2.21
C ASN A 109 -6.81 -12.76 -3.39
N SER A 110 -6.67 -11.74 -4.25
CA SER A 110 -5.62 -11.67 -5.26
C SER A 110 -4.23 -11.65 -4.61
N ALA A 111 -3.19 -11.94 -5.39
CA ALA A 111 -1.80 -11.85 -4.90
C ALA A 111 -1.50 -10.46 -4.31
N ARG A 112 -2.00 -9.40 -4.94
CA ARG A 112 -1.84 -8.01 -4.47
C ARG A 112 -2.51 -7.75 -3.11
N GLU A 113 -3.74 -8.25 -2.93
CA GLU A 113 -4.46 -8.10 -1.65
C GLU A 113 -3.77 -8.86 -0.53
N ARG A 114 -3.25 -10.07 -0.81
CA ARG A 114 -2.46 -10.84 0.15
C ARG A 114 -1.18 -10.09 0.55
N LEU A 115 -0.41 -9.57 -0.42
CA LEU A 115 0.79 -8.78 -0.13
C LEU A 115 0.47 -7.52 0.68
N ARG A 116 -0.65 -6.85 0.39
CA ARG A 116 -1.11 -5.70 1.18
C ARG A 116 -1.43 -6.12 2.60
N PHE A 117 -2.19 -7.21 2.77
CA PHE A 117 -2.53 -7.75 4.09
C PHE A 117 -1.27 -8.10 4.89
N GLU A 118 -0.34 -8.86 4.30
CA GLU A 118 0.92 -9.26 4.94
C GLU A 118 1.75 -8.05 5.36
N ARG A 119 1.88 -7.05 4.49
CA ARG A 119 2.60 -5.81 4.79
C ARG A 119 1.99 -5.04 5.96
N GLN A 120 0.69 -4.83 5.96
CA GLN A 120 -0.01 -4.17 7.07
C GLN A 120 0.03 -5.00 8.34
N ASN A 121 -0.02 -6.33 8.22
CA ASN A 121 0.06 -7.26 9.34
C ASN A 121 1.44 -7.23 10.04
N LEU A 122 2.47 -6.64 9.43
CA LEU A 122 3.74 -6.37 10.14
C LEU A 122 3.51 -5.50 11.38
N ALA A 123 2.71 -4.44 11.27
CA ALA A 123 2.40 -3.58 12.42
C ALA A 123 1.66 -4.34 13.52
N CYS A 124 0.95 -5.41 13.18
CA CYS A 124 0.24 -6.26 14.12
C CYS A 124 1.14 -7.25 14.89
N LYS A 125 2.40 -7.40 14.49
CA LYS A 125 3.36 -8.25 15.18
C LYS A 125 4.00 -7.52 16.35
N GLU A 126 4.51 -8.27 17.31
CA GLU A 126 5.29 -7.70 18.39
C GLU A 126 6.50 -6.95 17.82
N ASN A 127 6.71 -5.71 18.25
CA ASN A 127 7.76 -4.82 17.74
C ASN A 127 7.74 -4.56 16.22
N GLY A 128 6.62 -4.86 15.54
CA GLY A 128 6.52 -4.78 14.09
C GLY A 128 6.27 -3.38 13.53
N VAL A 129 5.85 -2.41 14.36
CA VAL A 129 5.52 -1.04 13.95
C VAL A 129 6.70 -0.36 13.25
N LYS A 130 7.90 -0.47 13.80
CA LYS A 130 9.10 0.13 13.21
C LYS A 130 9.35 -0.40 11.79
N LEU A 131 9.32 -1.72 11.62
CA LEU A 131 9.52 -2.35 10.32
C LEU A 131 8.42 -1.97 9.32
N TYR A 132 7.16 -1.89 9.77
CA TYR A 132 6.05 -1.43 8.97
C TYR A 132 6.29 0.02 8.47
N LEU A 133 6.64 0.95 9.37
CA LEU A 133 6.88 2.35 9.01
C LEU A 133 8.08 2.53 8.08
N GLU A 134 9.15 1.75 8.27
CA GLU A 134 10.30 1.74 7.36
C GLU A 134 9.90 1.28 5.95
N ASN A 135 9.08 0.24 5.84
CA ASN A 135 8.58 -0.25 4.56
C ASN A 135 7.65 0.78 3.89
N GLU A 136 6.71 1.38 4.62
CA GLU A 136 5.85 2.44 4.09
C GLU A 136 6.66 3.66 3.62
N SER A 137 7.71 4.03 4.35
CA SER A 137 8.61 5.12 3.94
C SER A 137 9.33 4.82 2.63
N LYS A 138 9.85 3.58 2.45
CA LYS A 138 10.48 3.16 1.21
C LYS A 138 9.50 3.23 0.04
N ILE A 139 8.30 2.66 0.19
CA ILE A 139 7.26 2.66 -0.85
C ILE A 139 6.88 4.08 -1.24
N ARG A 140 6.74 4.99 -0.26
CA ARG A 140 6.44 6.40 -0.54
C ARG A 140 7.54 7.07 -1.35
N LYS A 141 8.81 6.89 -0.97
CA LYS A 141 9.95 7.44 -1.71
C LYS A 141 10.01 6.93 -3.16
N GLU A 142 9.78 5.64 -3.37
CA GLU A 142 9.73 5.09 -4.71
C GLU A 142 8.56 5.66 -5.53
N LYS A 143 7.40 5.83 -4.91
CA LYS A 143 6.25 6.49 -5.56
C LYS A 143 6.58 7.93 -5.95
N GLU A 144 7.22 8.70 -5.07
CA GLU A 144 7.65 10.08 -5.35
C GLU A 144 8.61 10.12 -6.56
N LYS A 145 9.58 9.20 -6.63
CA LYS A 145 10.49 9.08 -7.80
C LYS A 145 9.74 8.79 -9.10
N ILE A 146 8.76 7.88 -9.05
CA ILE A 146 7.92 7.55 -10.21
C ILE A 146 7.10 8.76 -10.64
N ASP A 147 6.50 9.47 -9.69
CA ASP A 147 5.70 10.66 -9.97
C ASP A 147 6.56 11.82 -10.52
N ASP A 148 7.81 11.92 -10.08
CA ASP A 148 8.77 12.89 -10.64
C ASP A 148 9.25 12.47 -12.04
N LEU A 149 9.51 11.18 -12.27
CA LEU A 149 9.84 10.67 -13.60
C LEU A 149 8.72 10.95 -14.61
N LYS A 150 7.45 10.81 -14.22
CA LYS A 150 6.28 11.13 -15.06
C LYS A 150 6.27 12.56 -15.60
N LYS A 151 6.88 13.49 -14.89
CA LYS A 151 6.97 14.91 -15.27
C LYS A 151 8.07 15.17 -16.30
N THR A 152 8.96 14.20 -16.53
CA THR A 152 10.07 14.33 -17.49
C THR A 152 9.67 13.87 -18.90
N PRO A 153 10.32 14.35 -19.98
CA PRO A 153 10.09 13.84 -21.33
C PRO A 153 10.29 12.33 -21.44
N LEU A 154 11.28 11.79 -20.72
CA LEU A 154 11.54 10.35 -20.67
C LEU A 154 10.36 9.58 -20.02
N GLY A 155 9.89 10.05 -18.87
CA GLY A 155 8.74 9.47 -18.20
C GLY A 155 7.49 9.51 -19.08
N GLN A 156 7.23 10.63 -19.73
CA GLN A 156 6.11 10.74 -20.68
C GLN A 156 6.23 9.72 -21.80
N ALA A 157 7.40 9.59 -22.42
CA ALA A 157 7.64 8.60 -23.48
C ALA A 157 7.43 7.14 -22.97
N VAL A 158 7.85 6.83 -21.73
CA VAL A 158 7.58 5.53 -21.09
C VAL A 158 6.09 5.31 -20.93
N PHE A 159 5.35 6.32 -20.44
CA PHE A 159 3.90 6.22 -20.24
C PHE A 159 3.15 6.09 -21.54
N ASP A 160 3.54 6.83 -22.57
CA ASP A 160 2.94 6.78 -23.91
C ASP A 160 3.19 5.42 -24.56
N ALA A 161 4.41 4.90 -24.48
CA ALA A 161 4.74 3.55 -24.96
C ALA A 161 4.01 2.45 -24.19
N ALA A 162 3.79 2.65 -22.89
CA ALA A 162 3.07 1.74 -22.03
C ALA A 162 1.55 1.81 -22.20
N SER A 163 0.99 2.94 -22.64
CA SER A 163 -0.46 3.11 -22.82
C SER A 163 -1.02 2.26 -23.97
N ASP A 164 -0.19 1.88 -24.93
CA ASP A 164 -0.57 0.93 -26.00
C ASP A 164 -0.64 -0.55 -25.52
N SER A 165 -0.16 -0.83 -24.31
CA SER A 165 -0.29 -2.14 -23.68
C SER A 165 -1.24 -2.02 -22.47
N THR A 166 -2.38 -2.69 -22.55
CA THR A 166 -3.44 -2.65 -21.52
C THR A 166 -2.98 -3.06 -20.12
N TYR A 167 -1.85 -3.75 -20.01
CA TYR A 167 -1.30 -4.17 -18.72
C TYR A 167 -0.38 -3.09 -18.11
N VAL A 168 0.51 -2.52 -18.89
CA VAL A 168 1.48 -1.53 -18.40
C VAL A 168 0.83 -0.18 -18.13
N SER A 169 -0.17 0.23 -18.93
CA SER A 169 -0.92 1.47 -18.68
C SER A 169 -1.68 1.42 -17.35
N ARG A 170 -2.20 0.25 -16.98
CA ARG A 170 -2.90 0.06 -15.72
C ARG A 170 -1.97 0.12 -14.52
N GLU A 171 -0.76 -0.39 -14.63
CA GLU A 171 0.19 -0.46 -13.52
C GLU A 171 1.04 0.81 -13.38
N LEU A 172 1.56 1.34 -14.47
CA LEU A 172 2.27 2.63 -14.46
C LEU A 172 1.31 3.80 -14.22
N GLY A 173 0.12 3.82 -14.86
CA GLY A 173 -0.86 4.88 -14.70
C GLY A 173 -1.38 5.04 -13.27
N GLU A 174 -1.57 3.94 -12.56
CA GLU A 174 -2.04 3.94 -11.18
C GLU A 174 -0.91 3.89 -10.14
N SER A 175 0.37 3.85 -10.55
CA SER A 175 1.54 3.60 -9.68
C SER A 175 1.42 2.33 -8.84
N ARG A 176 0.60 1.39 -9.26
CA ARG A 176 0.29 0.17 -8.52
C ARG A 176 1.10 -0.99 -9.05
N GLY A 177 1.89 -1.61 -8.18
CA GLY A 177 2.71 -2.76 -8.51
C GLY A 177 4.14 -2.43 -8.96
N VAL A 178 4.42 -1.20 -9.36
CA VAL A 178 5.78 -0.75 -9.64
C VAL A 178 6.50 -0.53 -8.32
N SER A 179 7.54 -1.33 -8.08
CA SER A 179 8.36 -1.24 -6.87
C SER A 179 9.60 -0.36 -7.05
N GLU A 180 10.16 -0.34 -8.26
CA GLU A 180 11.38 0.43 -8.54
C GLU A 180 11.37 0.91 -9.99
N VAL A 181 11.88 2.13 -10.22
CA VAL A 181 12.13 2.69 -11.56
C VAL A 181 13.50 3.32 -11.59
N TYR A 182 14.31 2.91 -12.55
CA TYR A 182 15.61 3.50 -12.83
C TYR A 182 15.68 3.96 -14.27
N ALA A 183 16.17 5.16 -14.50
CA ALA A 183 16.34 5.72 -15.82
C ALA A 183 17.78 6.21 -16.02
N ARG A 184 18.33 5.97 -17.18
CA ARG A 184 19.63 6.50 -17.60
C ARG A 184 19.60 6.91 -19.06
N GLU A 185 20.20 8.03 -19.35
CA GLU A 185 20.34 8.55 -20.70
C GLU A 185 21.81 8.59 -21.13
N ASN A 186 22.04 8.30 -22.39
CA ASN A 186 23.29 8.61 -23.09
C ASN A 186 22.98 9.41 -24.36
N ASP A 187 23.98 9.66 -25.21
CA ASP A 187 23.83 10.51 -26.41
C ASP A 187 22.81 9.92 -27.41
N LYS A 188 22.66 8.60 -27.46
CA LYS A 188 21.83 7.90 -28.46
C LYS A 188 20.51 7.38 -27.89
N TYR A 189 20.49 6.98 -26.63
CA TYR A 189 19.38 6.25 -26.05
C TYR A 189 19.02 6.78 -24.67
N ALA A 190 17.74 6.64 -24.33
CA ALA A 190 17.25 6.66 -22.98
C ALA A 190 16.83 5.24 -22.60
N LEU A 191 17.33 4.75 -21.45
CA LEU A 191 17.10 3.41 -20.94
C LEU A 191 16.30 3.52 -19.66
N VAL A 192 15.27 2.68 -19.51
CA VAL A 192 14.44 2.63 -18.30
C VAL A 192 14.29 1.19 -17.86
N SER A 193 14.51 0.93 -16.58
CA SER A 193 14.16 -0.30 -15.91
C SER A 193 12.97 -0.04 -15.01
N VAL A 194 11.92 -0.82 -15.15
CA VAL A 194 10.74 -0.80 -14.29
C VAL A 194 10.63 -2.17 -13.64
N THR A 195 10.76 -2.24 -12.32
CA THR A 195 10.60 -3.49 -11.58
C THR A 195 9.16 -3.60 -11.10
N ASN A 196 8.53 -4.69 -11.49
CA ASN A 196 7.19 -5.06 -11.08
C ASN A 196 7.24 -6.47 -10.48
N TYR A 197 6.86 -6.64 -9.21
CA TYR A 197 6.88 -7.93 -8.50
C TYR A 197 8.20 -8.72 -8.63
N ASP A 198 9.33 -8.11 -8.42
CA ASP A 198 10.67 -8.73 -8.48
C ASP A 198 11.25 -8.99 -9.88
N THR A 199 10.50 -8.70 -10.95
CA THR A 199 11.00 -8.88 -12.31
C THR A 199 11.17 -7.53 -13.00
N PRO A 200 12.38 -7.14 -13.41
CA PRO A 200 12.59 -5.90 -14.13
C PRO A 200 12.19 -6.05 -15.61
N ASP A 201 11.38 -5.13 -16.09
CA ASP A 201 11.16 -4.87 -17.51
C ASP A 201 12.06 -3.73 -17.97
N PHE A 202 12.62 -3.85 -19.17
CA PHE A 202 13.52 -2.86 -19.72
C PHE A 202 12.89 -2.17 -20.91
N TYR A 203 12.98 -0.85 -20.95
CA TYR A 203 12.52 0.00 -22.06
C TYR A 203 13.69 0.76 -22.62
N LYS A 204 13.77 0.85 -23.95
CA LYS A 204 14.82 1.57 -24.67
C LYS A 204 14.17 2.54 -25.64
N PHE A 205 14.61 3.79 -25.60
CA PHE A 205 14.14 4.84 -26.49
C PHE A 205 15.30 5.41 -27.25
N ARG A 206 15.17 5.55 -28.55
CA ARG A 206 16.16 6.24 -29.39
C ARG A 206 15.93 7.75 -29.28
N LYS A 207 16.99 8.51 -29.09
CA LYS A 207 16.96 9.97 -29.17
C LYS A 207 17.04 10.41 -30.62
N LYS A 208 16.05 11.18 -31.08
CA LYS A 208 16.10 11.85 -32.36
C LYS A 208 16.90 13.17 -32.27
N ASP A 209 17.35 13.70 -33.40
CA ASP A 209 18.12 14.96 -33.46
C ASP A 209 17.35 16.17 -32.88
N ASN A 210 16.01 16.09 -32.88
CA ASN A 210 15.15 17.12 -32.30
C ASN A 210 14.90 16.93 -30.79
N GLY A 211 15.55 15.94 -30.16
CA GLY A 211 15.38 15.59 -28.74
C GLY A 211 14.15 14.73 -28.40
N GLU A 212 13.33 14.38 -29.39
CA GLU A 212 12.19 13.50 -29.23
C GLU A 212 12.65 12.05 -28.95
N LEU A 213 11.93 11.34 -28.08
CA LEU A 213 12.20 9.95 -27.74
C LEU A 213 11.28 9.02 -28.53
N GLU A 214 11.89 8.11 -29.28
CA GLU A 214 11.18 7.10 -30.07
C GLU A 214 11.36 5.72 -29.42
N PRO A 215 10.28 5.00 -29.05
CA PRO A 215 10.39 3.69 -28.44
C PRO A 215 11.01 2.69 -29.41
N VAL A 216 12.04 1.99 -28.93
CA VAL A 216 12.62 0.86 -29.66
C VAL A 216 11.70 -0.33 -29.48
N ARG A 217 11.14 -0.82 -30.59
CA ARG A 217 10.27 -2.00 -30.61
C ARG A 217 11.13 -3.25 -30.73
N GLY A 218 11.30 -3.97 -29.62
CA GLY A 218 12.01 -5.24 -29.57
C GLY A 218 11.07 -6.44 -29.48
N LEU A 219 11.62 -7.64 -29.67
CA LEU A 219 10.94 -8.89 -29.36
C LEU A 219 10.97 -9.06 -27.84
N SER A 220 9.83 -8.79 -27.18
CA SER A 220 9.68 -9.05 -25.74
C SER A 220 9.30 -10.50 -25.49
N TYR A 221 10.07 -11.18 -24.63
CA TYR A 221 9.70 -12.51 -24.12
C TYR A 221 8.58 -12.45 -23.06
N THR A 222 8.33 -11.27 -22.49
CA THR A 222 7.35 -11.07 -21.41
C THR A 222 5.93 -10.79 -21.93
N GLY A 223 5.74 -10.70 -23.25
CA GLY A 223 4.44 -10.35 -23.85
C GLY A 223 4.10 -8.85 -23.78
N TYR A 224 5.00 -8.01 -23.26
CA TYR A 224 4.85 -6.56 -23.26
C TYR A 224 5.36 -5.98 -24.59
N PRO A 225 4.53 -5.30 -25.38
CA PRO A 225 4.89 -4.91 -26.75
C PRO A 225 6.02 -3.90 -26.86
N PHE A 226 6.46 -3.29 -25.75
CA PHE A 226 7.51 -2.28 -25.72
C PHE A 226 8.69 -2.62 -24.80
N ALA A 227 8.61 -3.68 -23.99
CA ALA A 227 9.77 -4.14 -23.24
C ALA A 227 10.77 -4.80 -24.20
N VAL A 228 12.04 -4.43 -24.08
CA VAL A 228 13.10 -5.00 -24.94
C VAL A 228 13.73 -6.22 -24.27
N ALA A 229 13.96 -7.26 -25.07
CA ALA A 229 14.67 -8.45 -24.62
C ALA A 229 16.19 -8.21 -24.55
N LEU A 230 16.89 -9.06 -23.80
CA LEU A 230 18.35 -9.08 -23.79
C LEU A 230 18.86 -9.45 -25.19
N CYS A 231 19.91 -8.75 -25.64
CA CYS A 231 20.57 -9.05 -26.91
C CYS A 231 21.22 -10.46 -26.84
N HIS A 232 20.94 -11.29 -27.83
CA HIS A 232 21.65 -12.55 -28.00
C HIS A 232 22.96 -12.34 -28.73
N SER A 233 23.94 -13.23 -28.52
CA SER A 233 25.27 -13.16 -29.12
C SER A 233 25.28 -13.16 -30.65
N GLU A 234 24.22 -13.66 -31.28
CA GLU A 234 24.06 -13.71 -32.72
C GLU A 234 23.27 -12.54 -33.29
N GLN A 235 22.81 -11.62 -32.45
CA GLN A 235 22.02 -10.48 -32.84
C GLN A 235 22.94 -9.37 -33.38
N THR A 236 22.73 -8.99 -34.62
CA THR A 236 23.50 -7.90 -35.26
C THR A 236 22.83 -6.54 -35.12
N ASP A 237 21.56 -6.49 -34.72
CA ASP A 237 20.80 -5.26 -34.56
C ASP A 237 20.58 -4.94 -33.08
N TYR A 238 21.64 -4.38 -32.46
CA TYR A 238 21.62 -3.94 -31.06
C TYR A 238 20.62 -2.81 -30.77
N ASP A 239 20.06 -2.20 -31.82
CA ASP A 239 19.03 -1.17 -31.67
C ASP A 239 17.67 -1.75 -31.27
N LYS A 240 17.47 -3.08 -31.41
CA LYS A 240 16.19 -3.75 -31.09
C LYS A 240 16.18 -4.51 -29.78
N CYS A 241 17.27 -4.48 -29.02
CA CYS A 241 17.39 -5.21 -27.77
C CYS A 241 18.21 -4.40 -26.75
N ILE A 242 18.26 -4.85 -25.49
CA ILE A 242 19.12 -4.27 -24.46
C ILE A 242 20.36 -5.12 -24.27
N THR A 243 21.54 -4.49 -24.22
CA THR A 243 22.80 -5.19 -23.98
C THR A 243 23.06 -5.39 -22.50
N GLU A 244 23.94 -6.35 -22.16
CA GLU A 244 24.37 -6.54 -20.76
C GLU A 244 25.05 -5.30 -20.18
N GLU A 245 25.77 -4.53 -21.01
CA GLU A 245 26.37 -3.27 -20.58
C GLU A 245 25.34 -2.22 -20.24
N GLU A 246 24.29 -2.07 -21.04
CA GLU A 246 23.18 -1.17 -20.78
C GLU A 246 22.44 -1.56 -19.48
N ILE A 247 22.24 -2.85 -19.24
CA ILE A 247 21.68 -3.34 -17.98
C ILE A 247 22.61 -3.03 -16.80
N ARG A 248 23.93 -3.20 -16.97
CA ARG A 248 24.90 -2.83 -15.93
C ARG A 248 24.80 -1.35 -15.58
N LEU A 249 24.72 -0.48 -16.57
CA LEU A 249 24.58 0.96 -16.36
C LEU A 249 23.30 1.32 -15.59
N LEU A 250 22.19 0.63 -15.84
CA LEU A 250 20.95 0.81 -15.07
C LEU A 250 21.10 0.30 -13.62
N ARG A 251 21.81 -0.80 -13.40
CA ARG A 251 22.11 -1.30 -12.05
C ARG A 251 23.04 -0.38 -11.27
N ASP A 252 23.99 0.28 -11.94
CA ASP A 252 24.89 1.25 -11.30
C ASP A 252 24.11 2.47 -10.81
N GLU A 253 23.05 2.91 -11.52
CA GLU A 253 22.15 3.95 -11.02
C GLU A 253 21.38 3.50 -9.77
N LYS A 254 20.96 2.23 -9.71
CA LYS A 254 20.34 1.65 -8.51
C LYS A 254 21.26 1.74 -7.28
N ASN A 255 22.54 1.48 -7.47
CA ASN A 255 23.53 1.41 -6.38
C ASN A 255 24.02 2.80 -5.90
N LYS A 256 23.68 3.89 -6.61
CA LYS A 256 24.00 5.26 -6.19
C LYS A 256 23.01 5.87 -5.21
N LEU A 257 21.89 5.19 -4.96
CA LEU A 257 20.78 5.62 -4.12
C LEU A 257 20.77 4.86 -2.80
#